data_cd58665980042b1368cb10bbaadf80d7
#
_entry.id   cd58665980042b1368cb10bbaadf80d7
#
_cell.length_a   1.000
_cell.length_b   1.000
_cell.length_c   1.000
_cell.angle_alpha   90.00
_cell.angle_beta   90.00
_cell.angle_gamma   90.00
#
_symmetry.space_group_name_H-M   'P 1'
#
loop_
_entity.id
_entity.type
_entity.pdbx_description
1 polymer ?
#
loop_
_entity_poly.entity_id
_entity_poly.type
_entity_poly.pdbx_seq_one_letter_code
_entity_poly.pdbx_strand_id
1 'polypeptide(L)'
;MKALQKWFGRRGALPLTAYLAALAVWVVLGAFHLGSDSLARAQGRLTEETMAATDWQLVGLTPNDDGTLTTVDGDPQMILENVGDRVVRTISYTAQFDGEARELCLYYTTKVGEDYSADRRVFPRSVGEGRYIYTLPRTSLAALRLDPCSPEENKTVTLTMSSITLNAADTLPHFWQYFVPSWYQAFCLVLYPALAAAAVSIAAAIVPGRKRN
;
A
#
# COMPACT_ATOMS: atom_id res chain seq x y z
N MET A 1 -6.23 41.00 -9.12
CA MET A 1 -5.40 41.21 -7.92
C MET A 1 -6.18 41.82 -6.74
N LYS A 2 -6.98 42.90 -6.91
CA LYS A 2 -7.73 43.56 -5.80
C LYS A 2 -8.70 42.64 -5.06
N ALA A 3 -9.38 41.68 -5.77
CA ALA A 3 -10.29 40.74 -5.15
C ALA A 3 -9.61 39.73 -4.21
N LEU A 4 -8.44 39.19 -4.62
CA LEU A 4 -7.61 38.31 -3.80
C LEU A 4 -7.08 39.01 -2.56
N GLN A 5 -6.61 40.27 -2.67
CA GLN A 5 -6.16 41.06 -1.52
C GLN A 5 -7.32 41.31 -0.53
N LYS A 6 -8.53 41.60 -1.02
CA LYS A 6 -9.72 41.75 -0.19
C LYS A 6 -10.14 40.43 0.49
N TRP A 7 -9.95 39.29 -0.17
CA TRP A 7 -10.22 37.98 0.40
C TRP A 7 -9.27 37.67 1.56
N PHE A 8 -7.95 37.77 1.36
CA PHE A 8 -6.94 37.48 2.40
C PHE A 8 -6.95 38.48 3.57
N GLY A 9 -7.59 39.63 3.43
CA GLY A 9 -7.84 40.57 4.54
C GLY A 9 -8.96 40.16 5.49
N ARG A 10 -9.75 39.11 5.17
CA ARG A 10 -10.84 38.64 6.05
C ARG A 10 -10.28 37.67 7.10
N ARG A 11 -10.75 37.79 8.35
CA ARG A 11 -10.45 36.83 9.41
C ARG A 11 -10.94 35.44 8.99
N GLY A 12 -10.06 34.45 9.05
CA GLY A 12 -10.36 33.07 8.66
C GLY A 12 -10.19 32.73 7.16
N ALA A 13 -9.89 33.69 6.29
CA ALA A 13 -9.69 33.41 4.85
C ALA A 13 -8.46 32.51 4.60
N LEU A 14 -7.38 32.71 5.33
CA LEU A 14 -6.15 31.93 5.19
C LEU A 14 -6.35 30.44 5.57
N PRO A 15 -6.90 30.13 6.76
CA PRO A 15 -7.23 28.72 7.07
C PRO A 15 -8.17 28.10 6.04
N LEU A 16 -9.25 28.78 5.67
CA LEU A 16 -10.21 28.27 4.68
C LEU A 16 -9.53 27.97 3.33
N THR A 17 -8.65 28.85 2.88
CA THR A 17 -7.91 28.64 1.63
C THR A 17 -6.97 27.43 1.74
N ALA A 18 -6.29 27.25 2.88
CA ALA A 18 -5.41 26.11 3.11
C ALA A 18 -6.17 24.78 3.07
N TYR A 19 -7.34 24.71 3.72
CA TYR A 19 -8.18 23.51 3.68
C TYR A 19 -8.77 23.24 2.29
N LEU A 20 -9.22 24.25 1.57
CA LEU A 20 -9.71 24.09 0.20
C LEU A 20 -8.59 23.61 -0.74
N ALA A 21 -7.38 24.14 -0.59
CA ALA A 21 -6.21 23.68 -1.35
C ALA A 21 -5.88 22.22 -1.03
N ALA A 22 -5.85 21.83 0.25
CA ALA A 22 -5.60 20.44 0.65
C ALA A 22 -6.67 19.49 0.09
N LEU A 23 -7.95 19.87 0.14
CA LEU A 23 -9.02 19.08 -0.43
C LEU A 23 -8.89 18.96 -1.95
N ALA A 24 -8.55 20.05 -2.64
CA ALA A 24 -8.32 20.02 -4.09
C ALA A 24 -7.18 19.07 -4.46
N VAL A 25 -6.04 19.13 -3.74
CA VAL A 25 -4.91 18.21 -3.93
C VAL A 25 -5.35 16.77 -3.70
N TRP A 26 -6.11 16.51 -2.64
CA TRP A 26 -6.65 15.18 -2.35
C TRP A 26 -7.49 14.62 -3.49
N VAL A 27 -8.44 15.40 -4.00
CA VAL A 27 -9.31 15.00 -5.12
C VAL A 27 -8.49 14.75 -6.39
N VAL A 28 -7.51 15.62 -6.69
CA VAL A 28 -6.62 15.43 -7.86
C VAL A 28 -5.80 14.16 -7.74
N LEU A 29 -5.25 13.85 -6.56
CA LEU A 29 -4.51 12.61 -6.32
C LEU A 29 -5.42 11.38 -6.46
N GLY A 30 -6.64 11.41 -5.93
CA GLY A 30 -7.62 10.35 -6.09
C GLY A 30 -7.96 10.11 -7.57
N ALA A 31 -8.22 11.17 -8.33
CA ALA A 31 -8.48 11.10 -9.76
C ALA A 31 -7.27 10.57 -10.55
N PHE A 32 -6.06 10.99 -10.18
CA PHE A 32 -4.82 10.49 -10.79
C PHE A 32 -4.64 8.99 -10.55
N HIS A 33 -4.86 8.51 -9.32
CA HIS A 33 -4.77 7.09 -8.98
C HIS A 33 -5.83 6.27 -9.73
N LEU A 34 -7.07 6.75 -9.77
CA LEU A 34 -8.15 6.11 -10.52
C LEU A 34 -7.81 6.03 -12.02
N GLY A 35 -7.36 7.14 -12.60
CA GLY A 35 -6.97 7.20 -14.02
C GLY A 35 -5.79 6.28 -14.34
N SER A 36 -4.77 6.25 -13.47
CA SER A 36 -3.60 5.37 -13.59
C SER A 36 -4.00 3.89 -13.58
N ASP A 37 -4.85 3.47 -12.63
CA ASP A 37 -5.30 2.07 -12.54
C ASP A 37 -6.25 1.72 -13.71
N SER A 38 -7.09 2.65 -14.14
CA SER A 38 -7.96 2.45 -15.32
C SER A 38 -7.14 2.26 -16.59
N LEU A 39 -6.09 3.07 -16.77
CA LEU A 39 -5.16 2.93 -17.89
C LEU A 39 -4.40 1.60 -17.84
N ALA A 40 -3.90 1.21 -16.65
CA ALA A 40 -3.20 -0.06 -16.49
C ALA A 40 -4.11 -1.26 -16.78
N ARG A 41 -5.40 -1.20 -16.41
CA ARG A 41 -6.40 -2.22 -16.80
C ARG A 41 -6.61 -2.26 -18.31
N ALA A 42 -6.81 -1.11 -18.94
CA ALA A 42 -6.99 -1.03 -20.38
C ALA A 42 -5.78 -1.56 -21.18
N GLN A 43 -4.58 -1.46 -20.61
CA GLN A 43 -3.33 -1.99 -21.18
C GLN A 43 -3.07 -3.46 -20.83
N GLY A 44 -3.96 -4.12 -20.08
CA GLY A 44 -3.76 -5.51 -19.63
C GLY A 44 -2.66 -5.70 -18.61
N ARG A 45 -2.15 -4.62 -17.97
CA ARG A 45 -1.10 -4.69 -16.96
C ARG A 45 -1.63 -4.84 -15.52
N LEU A 46 -2.83 -4.37 -15.25
CA LEU A 46 -3.54 -4.53 -13.98
C LEU A 46 -4.67 -5.55 -14.21
N THR A 47 -4.32 -6.81 -14.21
CA THR A 47 -5.24 -7.95 -14.41
C THR A 47 -5.24 -8.83 -13.17
N GLU A 48 -6.35 -9.54 -12.97
CA GLU A 48 -6.39 -10.64 -12.03
C GLU A 48 -5.61 -11.82 -12.61
N GLU A 49 -4.67 -12.34 -11.82
CA GLU A 49 -3.84 -13.49 -12.20
C GLU A 49 -3.74 -14.42 -10.99
N THR A 50 -4.07 -15.68 -11.21
CA THR A 50 -4.01 -16.72 -10.17
C THR A 50 -2.88 -17.70 -10.50
N MET A 51 -2.03 -17.94 -9.53
CA MET A 51 -0.85 -18.81 -9.62
C MET A 51 -0.88 -19.85 -8.50
N ALA A 52 -0.42 -21.06 -8.79
CA ALA A 52 -0.21 -22.05 -7.74
C ALA A 52 0.94 -21.60 -6.81
N ALA A 53 0.95 -22.07 -5.58
CA ALA A 53 2.06 -21.83 -4.66
C ALA A 53 3.40 -22.34 -5.22
N THR A 54 3.35 -23.44 -5.98
CA THR A 54 4.50 -24.07 -6.65
C THR A 54 5.01 -23.31 -7.89
N ASP A 55 4.28 -22.33 -8.39
CA ASP A 55 4.75 -21.43 -9.47
C ASP A 55 5.73 -20.38 -8.94
N TRP A 56 5.81 -20.23 -7.62
CA TRP A 56 6.79 -19.41 -6.95
C TRP A 56 8.03 -20.24 -6.62
N GLN A 57 9.20 -19.62 -6.62
CA GLN A 57 10.40 -20.25 -6.10
C GLN A 57 10.27 -20.46 -4.61
N LEU A 58 10.25 -21.70 -4.16
CA LEU A 58 10.15 -22.07 -2.75
C LEU A 58 11.54 -22.15 -2.13
N VAL A 59 11.74 -21.46 -1.00
CA VAL A 59 12.95 -21.50 -0.20
C VAL A 59 12.52 -21.82 1.24
N GLY A 60 13.13 -22.83 1.87
CA GLY A 60 12.73 -23.27 3.21
C GLY A 60 11.33 -23.91 3.26
N LEU A 61 10.75 -24.29 2.12
CA LEU A 61 9.44 -24.93 1.97
C LEU A 61 9.56 -26.16 1.07
N THR A 62 8.94 -27.25 1.49
CA THR A 62 8.83 -28.47 0.70
C THR A 62 7.37 -28.75 0.35
N PRO A 63 7.02 -28.90 -0.92
CA PRO A 63 5.69 -29.34 -1.31
C PRO A 63 5.50 -30.82 -1.01
N ASN A 64 4.33 -31.18 -0.48
CA ASN A 64 3.92 -32.54 -0.18
C ASN A 64 2.99 -33.07 -1.30
N ASP A 65 2.86 -34.39 -1.39
CA ASP A 65 2.02 -35.06 -2.40
C ASP A 65 0.51 -34.72 -2.26
N ASP A 66 0.06 -34.30 -1.07
CA ASP A 66 -1.29 -33.87 -0.79
C ASP A 66 -1.57 -32.41 -1.11
N GLY A 67 -0.60 -31.69 -1.67
CA GLY A 67 -0.70 -30.27 -2.04
C GLY A 67 -0.45 -29.30 -0.89
N THR A 68 -0.09 -29.78 0.30
CA THR A 68 0.36 -28.94 1.40
C THR A 68 1.84 -28.55 1.26
N LEU A 69 2.28 -27.54 2.00
CA LEU A 69 3.68 -27.15 2.09
C LEU A 69 4.15 -27.32 3.52
N THR A 70 5.35 -27.87 3.72
CA THR A 70 5.97 -28.01 5.05
C THR A 70 7.23 -27.17 5.13
N THR A 71 7.38 -26.41 6.22
CA THR A 71 8.59 -25.61 6.47
C THR A 71 9.75 -26.51 6.87
N VAL A 72 10.92 -26.24 6.32
CA VAL A 72 12.17 -26.96 6.65
C VAL A 72 13.09 -26.14 7.56
N ASP A 73 12.86 -24.84 7.65
CA ASP A 73 13.60 -23.93 8.53
C ASP A 73 12.69 -22.83 9.09
N GLY A 74 13.27 -21.87 9.82
CA GLY A 74 12.52 -20.78 10.45
C GLY A 74 12.23 -19.58 9.55
N ASP A 75 12.71 -19.55 8.29
CA ASP A 75 12.54 -18.45 7.33
C ASP A 75 12.00 -18.95 5.97
N PRO A 76 10.80 -19.56 5.95
CA PRO A 76 10.19 -20.05 4.71
C PRO A 76 9.79 -18.90 3.79
N GLN A 77 10.18 -18.99 2.52
CA GLN A 77 9.98 -17.92 1.53
C GLN A 77 9.39 -18.47 0.23
N MET A 78 8.54 -17.68 -0.38
CA MET A 78 8.01 -17.88 -1.71
C MET A 78 8.38 -16.65 -2.55
N ILE A 79 9.17 -16.83 -3.61
CA ILE A 79 9.76 -15.73 -4.36
C ILE A 79 9.22 -15.72 -5.78
N LEU A 80 8.72 -14.56 -6.21
CA LEU A 80 8.39 -14.25 -7.59
C LEU A 80 9.44 -13.25 -8.09
N GLU A 81 10.49 -13.76 -8.74
CA GLU A 81 11.67 -12.97 -9.13
C GLU A 81 11.40 -11.91 -10.20
N ASN A 82 10.38 -12.10 -11.02
CA ASN A 82 10.08 -11.20 -12.13
C ASN A 82 8.59 -10.86 -12.17
N VAL A 83 8.27 -9.66 -11.70
CA VAL A 83 6.93 -9.09 -11.83
C VAL A 83 6.69 -8.58 -13.26
N GLY A 84 7.74 -8.22 -14.00
CA GLY A 84 7.66 -7.69 -15.36
C GLY A 84 6.92 -6.36 -15.42
N ASP A 85 6.13 -6.17 -16.49
CA ASP A 85 5.33 -4.95 -16.70
C ASP A 85 3.98 -4.97 -15.92
N ARG A 86 3.75 -6.00 -15.12
CA ARG A 86 2.53 -6.14 -14.33
C ARG A 86 2.42 -5.03 -13.29
N VAL A 87 1.21 -4.51 -13.13
CA VAL A 87 0.87 -3.60 -12.05
C VAL A 87 0.19 -4.41 -10.96
N VAL A 88 0.89 -4.70 -9.88
CA VAL A 88 0.34 -5.43 -8.74
C VAL A 88 -0.05 -4.45 -7.64
N ARG A 89 -1.32 -4.46 -7.25
CA ARG A 89 -1.90 -3.63 -6.18
C ARG A 89 -2.18 -4.44 -4.94
N THR A 90 -2.62 -5.68 -5.14
CA THR A 90 -2.98 -6.58 -4.06
C THR A 90 -2.50 -7.99 -4.36
N ILE A 91 -2.21 -8.73 -3.29
CA ILE A 91 -1.99 -10.17 -3.31
C ILE A 91 -2.94 -10.78 -2.29
N SER A 92 -3.63 -11.84 -2.65
CA SER A 92 -4.50 -12.55 -1.73
C SER A 92 -4.38 -14.06 -1.87
N TYR A 93 -4.53 -14.74 -0.75
CA TYR A 93 -4.61 -16.21 -0.67
C TYR A 93 -5.37 -16.60 0.60
N THR A 94 -5.77 -17.87 0.67
CA THR A 94 -6.28 -18.49 1.90
C THR A 94 -5.26 -19.51 2.37
N ALA A 95 -4.94 -19.51 3.67
CA ALA A 95 -4.06 -20.50 4.26
C ALA A 95 -4.57 -20.97 5.61
N GLN A 96 -4.36 -22.26 5.88
CA GLN A 96 -4.55 -22.89 7.19
C GLN A 96 -3.20 -23.47 7.63
N PHE A 97 -2.87 -23.33 8.90
CA PHE A 97 -1.59 -23.72 9.45
C PHE A 97 -1.81 -24.81 10.48
N ASP A 98 -1.09 -25.91 10.35
CA ASP A 98 -0.92 -26.89 11.43
C ASP A 98 0.34 -26.50 12.22
N GLY A 99 0.12 -25.72 13.27
CA GLY A 99 1.15 -25.10 14.07
C GLY A 99 1.03 -23.58 14.15
N GLU A 100 1.95 -22.94 14.84
CA GLU A 100 1.97 -21.50 15.04
C GLU A 100 2.62 -20.76 13.87
N ALA A 101 1.84 -20.08 13.07
CA ALA A 101 2.33 -19.35 11.90
C ALA A 101 3.16 -18.10 12.26
N ARG A 102 2.91 -17.49 13.43
CA ARG A 102 3.52 -16.25 13.93
C ARG A 102 3.38 -15.09 12.93
N GLU A 103 4.49 -14.59 12.40
CA GLU A 103 4.50 -13.44 11.49
C GLU A 103 4.29 -13.88 10.04
N LEU A 104 3.41 -13.20 9.34
CA LEU A 104 3.22 -13.31 7.90
C LEU A 104 3.56 -11.97 7.29
N CYS A 105 4.39 -11.93 6.27
CA CYS A 105 4.73 -10.68 5.61
C CYS A 105 5.04 -10.87 4.12
N LEU A 106 5.03 -9.77 3.39
CA LEU A 106 5.40 -9.70 1.98
C LEU A 106 6.44 -8.61 1.81
N TYR A 107 7.57 -8.95 1.24
CA TYR A 107 8.59 -8.01 0.82
C TYR A 107 8.47 -7.73 -0.67
N TYR A 108 8.88 -6.55 -1.09
CA TYR A 108 8.95 -6.19 -2.49
C TYR A 108 10.24 -5.44 -2.79
N THR A 109 10.71 -5.56 -4.04
CA THR A 109 11.80 -4.76 -4.58
C THR A 109 11.29 -3.86 -5.69
N THR A 110 12.00 -2.76 -5.96
CA THR A 110 11.66 -1.80 -7.02
C THR A 110 12.62 -1.87 -8.20
N LYS A 111 13.72 -2.60 -8.02
CA LYS A 111 14.76 -2.81 -9.05
C LYS A 111 15.13 -4.28 -9.09
N VAL A 112 15.47 -4.77 -10.27
CA VAL A 112 15.99 -6.13 -10.47
C VAL A 112 17.33 -6.27 -9.73
N GLY A 113 17.51 -7.37 -9.00
CA GLY A 113 18.73 -7.68 -8.23
C GLY A 113 18.89 -6.85 -6.97
N GLU A 114 17.84 -6.15 -6.51
CA GLU A 114 17.85 -5.44 -5.24
C GLU A 114 17.53 -6.40 -4.09
N ASP A 115 18.26 -6.26 -2.96
CA ASP A 115 18.01 -7.05 -1.75
C ASP A 115 16.66 -6.67 -1.11
N TYR A 116 16.00 -7.66 -0.50
CA TYR A 116 14.81 -7.45 0.30
C TYR A 116 15.16 -6.73 1.60
N SER A 117 14.38 -5.71 1.95
CA SER A 117 14.61 -4.85 3.10
C SER A 117 13.35 -4.72 3.96
N ALA A 118 13.54 -4.61 5.27
CA ALA A 118 12.45 -4.40 6.22
C ALA A 118 11.65 -3.10 5.95
N ASP A 119 12.26 -2.09 5.32
CA ASP A 119 11.58 -0.85 4.93
C ASP A 119 10.57 -1.05 3.79
N ARG A 120 10.67 -2.19 3.09
CA ARG A 120 9.80 -2.56 1.97
C ARG A 120 9.03 -3.84 2.30
N ARG A 121 8.50 -3.88 3.49
CA ARG A 121 7.68 -4.97 4.00
C ARG A 121 6.25 -4.50 4.21
N VAL A 122 5.29 -5.32 3.83
CA VAL A 122 3.87 -5.13 4.09
C VAL A 122 3.31 -6.33 4.82
N PHE A 123 2.39 -6.06 5.74
CA PHE A 123 1.69 -7.07 6.51
C PHE A 123 0.31 -7.32 5.93
N PRO A 124 -0.22 -8.54 6.04
CA PRO A 124 -1.55 -8.85 5.54
C PRO A 124 -2.63 -8.27 6.45
N ARG A 125 -3.77 -7.99 5.83
CA ARG A 125 -5.04 -7.88 6.53
C ARG A 125 -5.72 -9.25 6.49
N SER A 126 -6.00 -9.83 7.65
CA SER A 126 -6.85 -11.04 7.73
C SER A 126 -8.32 -10.65 7.59
N VAL A 127 -9.07 -11.39 6.75
CA VAL A 127 -10.47 -11.11 6.40
C VAL A 127 -11.38 -12.29 6.78
N GLY A 128 -11.01 -13.00 7.84
CA GLY A 128 -11.73 -14.23 8.30
C GLY A 128 -11.37 -15.46 7.47
N GLU A 129 -11.76 -16.64 7.96
CA GLU A 129 -11.60 -17.94 7.29
C GLU A 129 -10.16 -18.23 6.75
N GLY A 130 -9.14 -17.66 7.39
CA GLY A 130 -7.74 -17.83 6.97
C GLY A 130 -7.38 -17.08 5.67
N ARG A 131 -8.20 -16.13 5.21
CA ARG A 131 -7.88 -15.31 4.04
C ARG A 131 -7.02 -14.12 4.41
N TYR A 132 -5.92 -13.95 3.68
CA TYR A 132 -4.93 -12.89 3.83
C TYR A 132 -4.87 -12.03 2.59
N ILE A 133 -4.88 -10.69 2.78
CA ILE A 133 -4.81 -9.71 1.70
C ILE A 133 -3.68 -8.73 2.01
N TYR A 134 -2.70 -8.66 1.14
CA TYR A 134 -1.62 -7.67 1.15
C TYR A 134 -1.97 -6.54 0.19
N THR A 135 -1.78 -5.29 0.62
CA THR A 135 -1.94 -4.11 -0.24
C THR A 135 -0.57 -3.50 -0.49
N LEU A 136 -0.15 -3.50 -1.72
CA LEU A 136 1.16 -3.00 -2.15
C LEU A 136 1.15 -1.50 -2.42
N PRO A 137 2.27 -0.81 -2.23
CA PRO A 137 2.40 0.59 -2.57
C PRO A 137 2.30 0.82 -4.08
N ARG A 138 1.94 2.05 -4.47
CA ARG A 138 1.82 2.47 -5.87
C ARG A 138 3.18 2.81 -6.46
N THR A 139 4.00 1.79 -6.67
CA THR A 139 5.32 1.88 -7.28
C THR A 139 5.51 0.78 -8.32
N SER A 140 6.55 0.88 -9.13
CA SER A 140 7.00 -0.22 -9.97
C SER A 140 7.60 -1.30 -9.08
N LEU A 141 7.23 -2.54 -9.32
CA LEU A 141 7.73 -3.71 -8.60
C LEU A 141 8.62 -4.53 -9.53
N ALA A 142 9.74 -5.01 -9.00
CA ALA A 142 10.64 -5.89 -9.75
C ALA A 142 10.50 -7.35 -9.30
N ALA A 143 10.49 -7.58 -7.99
CA ALA A 143 10.30 -8.91 -7.40
C ALA A 143 9.45 -8.84 -6.13
N LEU A 144 8.88 -9.99 -5.76
CA LEU A 144 8.07 -10.19 -4.56
C LEU A 144 8.60 -11.40 -3.79
N ARG A 145 8.65 -11.29 -2.47
CA ARG A 145 8.94 -12.39 -1.56
C ARG A 145 7.81 -12.45 -0.53
N LEU A 146 7.08 -13.52 -0.53
CA LEU A 146 6.05 -13.82 0.46
C LEU A 146 6.65 -14.76 1.52
N ASP A 147 6.63 -14.33 2.78
CA ASP A 147 6.95 -15.16 3.93
C ASP A 147 5.62 -15.59 4.55
N PRO A 148 5.14 -16.80 4.25
CA PRO A 148 3.79 -17.24 4.62
C PRO A 148 3.66 -17.54 6.12
N CYS A 149 4.76 -17.74 6.81
CA CYS A 149 4.85 -17.92 8.26
C CYS A 149 6.29 -17.71 8.72
N SER A 150 6.51 -17.64 10.05
CA SER A 150 7.82 -17.56 10.70
C SER A 150 7.84 -18.50 11.89
N PRO A 151 7.98 -19.82 11.69
CA PRO A 151 7.98 -20.79 12.78
C PRO A 151 9.12 -20.55 13.76
N GLU A 152 8.98 -21.04 14.98
CA GLU A 152 10.10 -21.06 15.92
C GLU A 152 11.22 -21.96 15.41
N GLU A 153 12.43 -21.66 15.85
CA GLU A 153 13.59 -22.47 15.56
C GLU A 153 13.35 -23.94 15.97
N ASN A 154 13.65 -24.87 15.09
CA ASN A 154 13.42 -26.31 15.22
C ASN A 154 11.94 -26.75 15.31
N LYS A 155 10.99 -25.89 14.95
CA LYS A 155 9.58 -26.27 14.77
C LYS A 155 9.23 -26.25 13.30
N THR A 156 8.48 -27.24 12.87
CA THR A 156 7.89 -27.29 11.52
C THR A 156 6.44 -26.83 11.56
N VAL A 157 6.01 -26.15 10.52
CA VAL A 157 4.61 -25.78 10.28
C VAL A 157 4.21 -26.35 8.93
N THR A 158 3.10 -27.06 8.90
CA THR A 158 2.48 -27.48 7.64
C THR A 158 1.37 -26.47 7.29
N LEU A 159 1.40 -25.96 6.07
CA LEU A 159 0.40 -25.02 5.60
C LEU A 159 -0.37 -25.59 4.41
N THR A 160 -1.70 -25.53 4.47
CA THR A 160 -2.60 -25.75 3.36
C THR A 160 -2.90 -24.38 2.77
N MET A 161 -2.43 -24.11 1.55
CA MET A 161 -2.58 -22.82 0.90
C MET A 161 -3.40 -22.93 -0.37
N SER A 162 -4.34 -22.00 -0.57
CA SER A 162 -4.97 -21.83 -1.88
C SER A 162 -3.98 -21.25 -2.89
N SER A 163 -4.38 -21.22 -4.17
CA SER A 163 -3.65 -20.44 -5.16
C SER A 163 -3.52 -18.98 -4.72
N ILE A 164 -2.40 -18.36 -5.09
CA ILE A 164 -2.12 -16.95 -4.82
C ILE A 164 -2.71 -16.14 -5.96
N THR A 165 -3.56 -15.17 -5.64
CA THR A 165 -4.18 -14.29 -6.64
C THR A 165 -3.61 -12.89 -6.53
N LEU A 166 -3.02 -12.43 -7.62
CA LEU A 166 -2.62 -11.04 -7.82
C LEU A 166 -3.84 -10.25 -8.29
N ASN A 167 -4.09 -9.08 -7.70
CA ASN A 167 -5.14 -8.15 -8.11
C ASN A 167 -6.55 -8.77 -8.15
N ALA A 168 -6.90 -9.64 -7.20
CA ALA A 168 -8.25 -10.20 -7.13
C ALA A 168 -9.30 -9.07 -7.17
N ALA A 169 -10.35 -9.22 -7.98
CA ALA A 169 -11.32 -8.16 -8.26
C ALA A 169 -11.97 -7.57 -7.00
N ASP A 170 -12.21 -8.40 -6.00
CA ASP A 170 -12.80 -8.00 -4.71
C ASP A 170 -11.81 -7.32 -3.74
N THR A 171 -10.50 -7.35 -4.05
CA THR A 171 -9.46 -6.71 -3.25
C THR A 171 -9.05 -5.35 -3.81
N LEU A 172 -9.37 -5.07 -5.07
CA LEU A 172 -9.07 -3.80 -5.72
C LEU A 172 -10.10 -2.72 -5.31
N PRO A 173 -9.67 -1.46 -5.20
CA PRO A 173 -10.58 -0.39 -4.79
C PRO A 173 -11.65 -0.14 -5.85
N HIS A 174 -12.91 0.01 -5.40
CA HIS A 174 -13.97 0.59 -6.22
C HIS A 174 -13.71 2.06 -6.51
N PHE A 175 -14.35 2.62 -7.55
CA PHE A 175 -14.06 3.98 -8.02
C PHE A 175 -14.15 5.05 -6.92
N TRP A 176 -15.09 4.96 -5.99
CA TRP A 176 -15.27 5.93 -4.89
C TRP A 176 -14.21 5.79 -3.79
N GLN A 177 -13.62 4.59 -3.62
CA GLN A 177 -12.60 4.33 -2.59
C GLN A 177 -11.29 5.08 -2.84
N TYR A 178 -11.02 5.50 -4.08
CA TYR A 178 -9.89 6.37 -4.39
C TYR A 178 -10.00 7.76 -3.73
N PHE A 179 -11.20 8.15 -3.31
CA PHE A 179 -11.50 9.43 -2.68
C PHE A 179 -11.83 9.31 -1.19
N VAL A 180 -11.74 8.11 -0.61
CA VAL A 180 -11.92 7.88 0.83
C VAL A 180 -10.56 7.86 1.49
N PRO A 181 -10.27 8.82 2.40
CA PRO A 181 -9.00 8.84 3.10
C PRO A 181 -8.91 7.73 4.14
N SER A 182 -7.74 7.14 4.30
CA SER A 182 -7.41 6.35 5.49
C SER A 182 -7.40 7.25 6.73
N TRP A 183 -7.42 6.67 7.92
CA TRP A 183 -7.33 7.43 9.18
C TRP A 183 -6.10 8.34 9.22
N TYR A 184 -4.95 7.85 8.78
CA TYR A 184 -3.73 8.66 8.71
C TYR A 184 -3.87 9.81 7.71
N GLN A 185 -4.43 9.55 6.54
CA GLN A 185 -4.66 10.58 5.52
C GLN A 185 -5.68 11.62 5.98
N ALA A 186 -6.76 11.19 6.65
CA ALA A 186 -7.73 12.10 7.24
C ALA A 186 -7.07 13.00 8.30
N PHE A 187 -6.24 12.44 9.16
CA PHE A 187 -5.45 13.20 10.13
C PHE A 187 -4.54 14.22 9.44
N CYS A 188 -3.82 13.83 8.37
CA CYS A 188 -2.97 14.74 7.60
C CYS A 188 -3.77 15.86 6.93
N LEU A 189 -4.96 15.57 6.38
CA LEU A 189 -5.84 16.55 5.76
C LEU A 189 -6.36 17.60 6.75
N VAL A 190 -6.43 17.27 8.03
CA VAL A 190 -6.80 18.21 9.09
C VAL A 190 -5.58 18.97 9.61
N LEU A 191 -4.51 18.27 9.92
CA LEU A 191 -3.36 18.85 10.61
C LEU A 191 -2.50 19.75 9.71
N TYR A 192 -2.13 19.31 8.52
CA TYR A 192 -1.20 20.07 7.66
C TYR A 192 -1.75 21.41 7.18
N PRO A 193 -3.01 21.55 6.75
CA PRO A 193 -3.57 22.86 6.42
C PRO A 193 -3.60 23.82 7.61
N ALA A 194 -3.90 23.30 8.82
CA ALA A 194 -3.88 24.10 10.05
C ALA A 194 -2.48 24.61 10.36
N LEU A 195 -1.46 23.74 10.30
CA LEU A 195 -0.06 24.11 10.53
C LEU A 195 0.44 25.11 9.49
N ALA A 196 0.12 24.88 8.21
CA ALA A 196 0.49 25.81 7.13
C ALA A 196 -0.13 27.20 7.34
N ALA A 197 -1.43 27.27 7.68
CA ALA A 197 -2.10 28.53 7.97
C ALA A 197 -1.52 29.24 9.20
N ALA A 198 -1.19 28.49 10.26
CA ALA A 198 -0.53 29.02 11.45
C ALA A 198 0.87 29.58 11.15
N ALA A 199 1.69 28.82 10.41
CA ALA A 199 3.03 29.24 10.02
C ALA A 199 3.02 30.51 9.19
N VAL A 200 2.12 30.62 8.19
CA VAL A 200 1.96 31.85 7.38
C VAL A 200 1.49 33.02 8.24
N SER A 201 0.56 32.78 9.18
CA SER A 201 0.07 33.83 10.09
C SER A 201 1.18 34.36 10.99
N ILE A 202 2.00 33.48 11.55
CA ILE A 202 3.17 33.85 12.38
C ILE A 202 4.21 34.61 11.55
N ALA A 203 4.56 34.09 10.37
CA ALA A 203 5.51 34.76 9.50
C ALA A 203 5.04 36.17 9.11
N ALA A 204 3.76 36.33 8.79
CA ALA A 204 3.16 37.64 8.50
C ALA A 204 3.15 38.60 9.69
N ALA A 205 3.10 38.09 10.93
CA ALA A 205 3.18 38.91 12.15
C ALA A 205 4.61 39.34 12.51
N ILE A 206 5.63 38.52 12.17
CA ILE A 206 7.04 38.78 12.46
C ILE A 206 7.65 39.74 11.44
N VAL A 207 7.25 39.72 10.17
CA VAL A 207 7.76 40.64 9.16
C VAL A 207 7.30 42.07 9.51
N PRO A 208 8.21 42.98 9.95
CA PRO A 208 7.81 44.31 10.38
C PRO A 208 7.17 45.07 9.23
N GLY A 209 6.07 45.68 9.54
CA GLY A 209 5.13 46.32 8.63
C GLY A 209 5.76 47.06 7.48
N ARG A 210 5.40 46.61 6.29
CA ARG A 210 5.33 47.50 5.13
C ARG A 210 4.29 48.56 5.49
N LYS A 211 4.78 49.77 5.89
CA LYS A 211 3.90 50.89 6.22
C LYS A 211 2.79 50.97 5.19
N ARG A 212 1.56 50.84 5.64
CA ARG A 212 0.37 51.25 4.89
C ARG A 212 0.45 52.77 4.75
N ASN A 213 0.97 53.26 3.62
CA ASN A 213 0.68 54.57 3.12
C ASN A 213 -0.63 54.58 2.36
#